data_beacf73f8f90148bf428b70a89b3433a
#
_entry.id   beacf73f8f90148bf428b70a89b3433a
#
_cell.length_a   1.000
_cell.length_b   1.000
_cell.length_c   1.000
_cell.angle_alpha   90.00
_cell.angle_beta   90.00
_cell.angle_gamma   90.00
#
_symmetry.space_group_name_H-M   'P 1'
#
loop_
_entity.id
_entity.type
_entity.pdbx_description
1 polymer ?
#
loop_
_entity_poly.entity_id
_entity_poly.type
_entity_poly.pdbx_seq_one_letter_code
_entity_poly.pdbx_strand_id
1 'polypeptide(L)'
;MITGIDLVQAMLRIAGGEPLPWQQSEIQMEGAALEMRINAEDPARNFFPCPGTVAELSWPQGPGIRVESHLYPGYRVPPYYDSLLAKLVVHGADRTQAIARAQAALAATQLTGMATTLPLHQWLLADERVRHARFDTGALESWLAERAAQRSAQLEEA
;
A
#
# COMPACT_ATOMS: atom_id res chain seq x y z
N MET A 1 -6.70 12.31 -0.12
CA MET A 1 -5.78 12.93 0.85
C MET A 1 -5.13 14.20 0.31
N ILE A 2 -4.80 14.29 -0.97
CA ILE A 2 -4.11 15.47 -1.56
C ILE A 2 -5.04 16.62 -1.95
N THR A 3 -6.34 16.41 -2.07
CA THR A 3 -7.29 17.46 -2.45
C THR A 3 -8.17 17.96 -1.29
N GLY A 4 -8.13 17.27 -0.15
CA GLY A 4 -9.06 17.55 0.97
C GLY A 4 -10.52 17.22 0.71
N ILE A 5 -10.86 16.71 -0.49
CA ILE A 5 -12.24 16.39 -0.87
C ILE A 5 -12.62 14.98 -0.42
N ASP A 6 -13.76 14.85 0.25
CA ASP A 6 -14.41 13.57 0.52
C ASP A 6 -15.24 13.14 -0.70
N LEU A 7 -14.63 12.29 -1.54
CA LEU A 7 -15.26 11.84 -2.78
C LEU A 7 -16.51 10.99 -2.51
N VAL A 8 -16.53 10.19 -1.45
CA VAL A 8 -17.68 9.32 -1.12
C VAL A 8 -18.87 10.18 -0.69
N GLN A 9 -18.63 11.16 0.18
CA GLN A 9 -19.67 12.11 0.59
C GLN A 9 -20.21 12.89 -0.61
N ALA A 10 -19.33 13.35 -1.50
CA ALA A 10 -19.71 14.03 -2.72
C ALA A 10 -20.58 13.15 -3.63
N MET A 11 -20.19 11.89 -3.83
CA MET A 11 -20.98 10.92 -4.62
C MET A 11 -22.39 10.74 -4.05
N LEU A 12 -22.53 10.62 -2.72
CA LEU A 12 -23.82 10.47 -2.06
C LEU A 12 -24.70 11.71 -2.23
N ARG A 13 -24.14 12.90 -2.10
CA ARG A 13 -24.86 14.17 -2.31
C ARG A 13 -25.33 14.32 -3.74
N ILE A 14 -24.47 14.05 -4.72
CA ILE A 14 -24.82 14.10 -6.14
C ILE A 14 -25.90 13.08 -6.48
N ALA A 15 -25.81 11.86 -5.93
CA ALA A 15 -26.86 10.85 -6.08
C ALA A 15 -28.20 11.28 -5.44
N GLY A 16 -28.15 12.12 -4.40
CA GLY A 16 -29.31 12.77 -3.79
C GLY A 16 -29.87 13.94 -4.58
N GLY A 17 -29.30 14.29 -5.74
CA GLY A 17 -29.75 15.39 -6.61
C GLY A 17 -29.08 16.74 -6.33
N GLU A 18 -28.08 16.79 -5.43
CA GLU A 18 -27.31 18.02 -5.21
C GLU A 18 -26.35 18.28 -6.39
N PRO A 19 -26.13 19.54 -6.79
CA PRO A 19 -25.12 19.87 -7.79
C PRO A 19 -23.71 19.63 -7.24
N LEU A 20 -22.73 19.45 -8.14
CA LEU A 20 -21.32 19.37 -7.77
C LEU A 20 -20.89 20.67 -7.04
N PRO A 21 -20.38 20.59 -5.80
CA PRO A 21 -20.15 21.79 -4.98
C PRO A 21 -18.86 22.56 -5.32
N TRP A 22 -18.07 22.09 -6.29
CA TRP A 22 -16.79 22.70 -6.68
C TRP A 22 -16.71 22.95 -8.18
N GLN A 23 -15.96 23.99 -8.55
CA GLN A 23 -15.44 24.18 -9.89
C GLN A 23 -14.06 23.48 -10.01
N GLN A 24 -13.69 23.05 -11.22
CA GLN A 24 -12.37 22.40 -11.43
C GLN A 24 -11.20 23.30 -11.02
N SER A 25 -11.34 24.62 -11.19
CA SER A 25 -10.31 25.61 -10.83
C SER A 25 -10.11 25.79 -9.33
N GLU A 26 -11.05 25.34 -8.50
CA GLU A 26 -11.00 25.43 -7.03
C GLU A 26 -10.28 24.25 -6.41
N ILE A 27 -10.11 23.15 -7.18
CA ILE A 27 -9.47 21.93 -6.69
C ILE A 27 -7.96 22.12 -6.72
N GLN A 28 -7.36 22.15 -5.54
CA GLN A 28 -5.91 22.24 -5.36
C GLN A 28 -5.36 20.91 -4.84
N MET A 29 -4.16 20.54 -5.31
CA MET A 29 -3.44 19.37 -4.81
C MET A 29 -2.34 19.84 -3.86
N GLU A 30 -2.38 19.35 -2.61
CA GLU A 30 -1.41 19.68 -1.57
C GLU A 30 -0.62 18.45 -1.16
N GLY A 31 0.71 18.56 -1.20
CA GLY A 31 1.61 17.50 -0.80
C GLY A 31 1.66 16.31 -1.75
N ALA A 32 2.00 15.16 -1.20
CA ALA A 32 2.05 13.89 -1.90
C ALA A 32 1.45 12.77 -1.03
N ALA A 33 0.81 11.80 -1.67
CA ALA A 33 0.28 10.63 -0.98
C ALA A 33 0.72 9.34 -1.67
N LEU A 34 0.86 8.28 -0.86
CA LEU A 34 1.14 6.92 -1.31
C LEU A 34 0.09 5.98 -0.73
N GLU A 35 -0.41 5.07 -1.54
CA GLU A 35 -1.24 3.96 -1.10
C GLU A 35 -0.48 2.65 -1.29
N MET A 36 -0.38 1.85 -0.24
CA MET A 36 0.14 0.49 -0.27
C MET A 36 -1.03 -0.48 -0.03
N ARG A 37 -1.31 -1.32 -1.02
CA ARG A 37 -2.30 -2.39 -0.90
C ARG A 37 -1.64 -3.61 -0.27
N ILE A 38 -2.03 -3.93 0.95
CA ILE A 38 -1.53 -5.09 1.68
C ILE A 38 -2.46 -6.26 1.37
N ASN A 39 -1.92 -7.24 0.65
CA ASN A 39 -2.65 -8.42 0.19
C ASN A 39 -2.12 -9.69 0.89
N ALA A 40 -2.99 -10.69 1.07
CA ALA A 40 -2.64 -12.05 1.48
C ALA A 40 -2.05 -12.82 0.29
N GLU A 41 -0.85 -12.43 -0.11
CA GLU A 41 -0.13 -12.97 -1.27
C GLU A 41 1.35 -13.11 -0.94
N ASP A 42 2.00 -14.12 -1.53
CA ASP A 42 3.44 -14.33 -1.40
C ASP A 42 4.18 -13.82 -2.64
N PRO A 43 4.86 -12.67 -2.58
CA PRO A 43 5.63 -12.13 -3.70
C PRO A 43 6.79 -13.04 -4.14
N ALA A 44 7.30 -13.90 -3.25
CA ALA A 44 8.38 -14.85 -3.59
C ALA A 44 7.86 -16.06 -4.38
N ARG A 45 6.55 -16.28 -4.38
CA ARG A 45 5.87 -17.36 -5.10
C ARG A 45 4.93 -16.81 -6.17
N ASN A 46 5.37 -15.81 -6.91
CA ASN A 46 4.61 -15.17 -7.98
C ASN A 46 3.22 -14.69 -7.53
N PHE A 47 3.16 -14.04 -6.35
CA PHE A 47 1.92 -13.52 -5.74
C PHE A 47 0.85 -14.60 -5.51
N PHE A 48 1.29 -15.82 -5.22
CA PHE A 48 0.34 -16.90 -4.92
C PHE A 48 -0.52 -16.52 -3.71
N PRO A 49 -1.85 -16.63 -3.78
CA PRO A 49 -2.74 -16.33 -2.66
C PRO A 49 -2.41 -17.16 -1.42
N CYS A 50 -2.28 -16.52 -0.28
CA CYS A 50 -1.93 -17.13 0.99
C CYS A 50 -2.99 -16.82 2.06
N PRO A 51 -4.23 -17.34 1.93
CA PRO A 51 -5.24 -17.17 2.96
C PRO A 51 -4.76 -17.82 4.27
N GLY A 52 -5.04 -17.18 5.40
CA GLY A 52 -4.60 -17.65 6.70
C GLY A 52 -5.44 -17.06 7.83
N THR A 53 -4.99 -17.25 9.06
CA THR A 53 -5.61 -16.63 10.23
C THR A 53 -4.68 -15.57 10.78
N VAL A 54 -5.20 -14.36 10.99
CA VAL A 54 -4.46 -13.25 11.61
C VAL A 54 -4.08 -13.64 13.03
N ALA A 55 -2.78 -13.82 13.29
CA ALA A 55 -2.28 -14.15 14.63
C ALA A 55 -2.08 -12.87 15.45
N GLU A 56 -1.31 -11.93 14.92
CA GLU A 56 -1.06 -10.63 15.55
C GLU A 56 -1.38 -9.51 14.56
N LEU A 57 -1.91 -8.42 15.07
CA LEU A 57 -2.27 -7.24 14.28
C LEU A 57 -2.03 -5.97 15.08
N SER A 58 -1.19 -5.09 14.53
CA SER A 58 -1.05 -3.71 14.98
C SER A 58 -0.86 -2.79 13.78
N TRP A 59 -1.70 -1.78 13.68
CA TRP A 59 -1.63 -0.79 12.62
C TRP A 59 -0.92 0.49 13.09
N PRO A 60 -0.11 1.12 12.22
CA PRO A 60 0.51 2.39 12.52
C PRO A 60 -0.56 3.49 12.68
N GLN A 61 -0.30 4.42 13.57
CA GLN A 61 -1.15 5.58 13.81
C GLN A 61 -0.33 6.86 13.76
N GLY A 62 -0.98 7.98 13.49
CA GLY A 62 -0.37 9.29 13.53
C GLY A 62 -0.78 10.23 12.40
N PRO A 63 -0.31 11.48 12.43
CA PRO A 63 -0.65 12.47 11.41
C PRO A 63 -0.21 12.01 10.01
N GLY A 64 -1.13 12.12 9.05
CA GLY A 64 -0.87 11.73 7.66
C GLY A 64 -0.80 10.22 7.44
N ILE A 65 -1.28 9.40 8.36
CA ILE A 65 -1.44 7.95 8.20
C ILE A 65 -2.92 7.60 8.29
N ARG A 66 -3.40 6.79 7.32
CA ARG A 66 -4.75 6.24 7.29
C ARG A 66 -4.66 4.76 6.94
N VAL A 67 -5.32 3.93 7.71
CA VAL A 67 -5.45 2.50 7.43
C VAL A 67 -6.92 2.15 7.25
N GLU A 68 -7.21 1.51 6.13
CA GLU A 68 -8.53 0.96 5.81
C GLU A 68 -8.40 -0.56 5.82
N SER A 69 -8.99 -1.20 6.82
CA SER A 69 -8.92 -2.65 7.00
C SER A 69 -10.13 -3.17 7.75
N HIS A 70 -10.50 -4.41 7.46
CA HIS A 70 -11.52 -5.17 8.16
C HIS A 70 -10.93 -6.21 9.13
N LEU A 71 -9.60 -6.28 9.23
CA LEU A 71 -8.91 -7.31 10.00
C LEU A 71 -8.96 -7.05 11.52
N TYR A 72 -8.96 -8.15 12.26
CA TYR A 72 -8.75 -8.19 13.70
C TYR A 72 -8.00 -9.50 14.07
N PRO A 73 -7.33 -9.58 15.22
CA PRO A 73 -6.68 -10.81 15.67
C PRO A 73 -7.66 -11.98 15.71
N GLY A 74 -7.30 -13.12 15.13
CA GLY A 74 -8.18 -14.28 14.99
C GLY A 74 -9.05 -14.28 13.72
N TYR A 75 -9.09 -13.19 12.94
CA TYR A 75 -9.81 -13.18 11.68
C TYR A 75 -9.24 -14.20 10.69
N ARG A 76 -10.12 -15.05 10.13
CA ARG A 76 -9.76 -16.02 9.10
C ARG A 76 -10.04 -15.42 7.72
N VAL A 77 -8.99 -15.19 6.95
CA VAL A 77 -9.10 -14.70 5.56
C VAL A 77 -9.70 -15.79 4.69
N PRO A 78 -10.86 -15.56 4.06
CA PRO A 78 -11.50 -16.57 3.22
C PRO A 78 -10.78 -16.67 1.86
N PRO A 79 -10.66 -17.89 1.29
CA PRO A 79 -10.01 -18.09 0.00
C PRO A 79 -10.89 -17.77 -1.22
N TYR A 80 -12.11 -17.27 -1.00
CA TYR A 80 -13.14 -17.13 -2.04
C TYR A 80 -13.27 -15.72 -2.62
N TYR A 81 -12.58 -14.75 -2.01
CA TYR A 81 -12.63 -13.34 -2.39
C TYR A 81 -11.24 -12.82 -2.76
N ASP A 82 -11.19 -11.53 -3.11
CA ASP A 82 -9.94 -10.80 -3.31
C ASP A 82 -9.00 -10.96 -2.10
N SER A 83 -7.70 -10.97 -2.37
CA SER A 83 -6.64 -11.09 -1.37
C SER A 83 -6.41 -9.83 -0.53
N LEU A 84 -7.10 -8.72 -0.81
CA LEU A 84 -6.90 -7.44 -0.15
C LEU A 84 -7.24 -7.51 1.34
N LEU A 85 -6.25 -7.21 2.18
CA LEU A 85 -6.36 -7.18 3.63
C LEU A 85 -6.48 -5.76 4.18
N ALA A 86 -5.73 -4.84 3.60
CA ALA A 86 -5.72 -3.44 4.02
C ALA A 86 -5.21 -2.52 2.92
N LYS A 87 -5.58 -1.24 3.04
CA LYS A 87 -4.93 -0.13 2.36
C LYS A 87 -4.25 0.73 3.41
N LEU A 88 -2.93 0.83 3.33
CA LEU A 88 -2.15 1.77 4.12
C LEU A 88 -1.89 3.00 3.26
N VAL A 89 -2.48 4.13 3.63
CA VAL A 89 -2.38 5.38 2.90
C VAL A 89 -1.61 6.38 3.76
N VAL A 90 -0.60 7.00 3.17
CA VAL A 90 0.20 8.03 3.83
C VAL A 90 0.20 9.32 3.03
N HIS A 91 0.32 10.44 3.72
CA HIS A 91 0.42 11.78 3.14
C HIS A 91 1.61 12.52 3.73
N GLY A 92 2.32 13.27 2.93
CA GLY A 92 3.42 14.16 3.32
C GLY A 92 3.34 15.50 2.60
N ALA A 93 4.05 16.50 3.09
CA ALA A 93 4.13 17.82 2.45
C ALA A 93 4.73 17.74 1.04
N ASP A 94 5.55 16.72 0.80
CA ASP A 94 6.15 16.39 -0.49
C ASP A 94 6.36 14.88 -0.63
N ARG A 95 6.84 14.43 -1.80
CA ARG A 95 7.11 13.02 -2.08
C ARG A 95 8.14 12.42 -1.13
N THR A 96 9.19 13.13 -0.78
CA THR A 96 10.26 12.65 0.11
C THR A 96 9.70 12.34 1.50
N GLN A 97 8.91 13.27 2.04
CA GLN A 97 8.26 13.08 3.34
C GLN A 97 7.21 11.97 3.29
N ALA A 98 6.43 11.86 2.21
CA ALA A 98 5.46 10.78 2.04
C ALA A 98 6.16 9.41 2.04
N ILE A 99 7.29 9.25 1.31
CA ILE A 99 8.06 8.01 1.29
C ILE A 99 8.64 7.69 2.67
N ALA A 100 9.26 8.65 3.35
CA ALA A 100 9.81 8.44 4.69
C ALA A 100 8.72 8.02 5.69
N ARG A 101 7.54 8.64 5.62
CA ARG A 101 6.39 8.27 6.44
C ARG A 101 5.86 6.88 6.10
N ALA A 102 5.82 6.51 4.82
CA ALA A 102 5.41 5.18 4.39
C ALA A 102 6.37 4.09 4.90
N GLN A 103 7.69 4.33 4.82
CA GLN A 103 8.69 3.42 5.36
C GLN A 103 8.53 3.23 6.88
N ALA A 104 8.35 4.30 7.63
CA ALA A 104 8.12 4.24 9.06
C ALA A 104 6.80 3.51 9.40
N ALA A 105 5.73 3.79 8.66
CA ALA A 105 4.43 3.14 8.85
C ALA A 105 4.49 1.63 8.56
N LEU A 106 5.15 1.22 7.46
CA LEU A 106 5.35 -0.20 7.13
C LEU A 106 6.20 -0.91 8.18
N ALA A 107 7.24 -0.26 8.72
CA ALA A 107 8.08 -0.83 9.77
C ALA A 107 7.32 -1.00 11.10
N ALA A 108 6.37 -0.12 11.39
CA ALA A 108 5.52 -0.19 12.59
C ALA A 108 4.31 -1.14 12.42
N THR A 109 4.03 -1.61 11.19
CA THR A 109 2.93 -2.54 10.93
C THR A 109 3.29 -3.94 11.41
N GLN A 110 2.47 -4.52 12.28
CA GLN A 110 2.52 -5.93 12.65
C GLN A 110 1.31 -6.65 12.05
N LEU A 111 1.57 -7.63 11.23
CA LEU A 111 0.55 -8.53 10.67
C LEU A 111 1.21 -9.89 10.47
N THR A 112 0.82 -10.86 11.28
CA THR A 112 1.37 -12.21 11.27
C THR A 112 0.27 -13.25 11.08
N GLY A 113 0.68 -14.50 10.74
CA GLY A 113 -0.23 -15.63 10.51
C GLY A 113 -0.41 -16.01 9.05
N MET A 114 0.10 -15.19 8.11
CA MET A 114 0.10 -15.49 6.68
C MET A 114 1.17 -14.69 5.93
N ALA A 115 1.52 -15.12 4.73
CA ALA A 115 2.36 -14.32 3.84
C ALA A 115 1.57 -13.13 3.28
N THR A 116 2.24 -11.98 3.18
CA THR A 116 1.62 -10.73 2.68
C THR A 116 2.59 -9.95 1.79
N THR A 117 2.06 -8.94 1.09
CA THR A 117 2.86 -8.01 0.28
C THR A 117 3.62 -6.95 1.11
N LEU A 118 3.54 -6.94 2.45
CA LEU A 118 4.27 -6.00 3.30
C LEU A 118 5.79 -5.95 3.01
N PRO A 119 6.52 -7.09 2.92
CA PRO A 119 7.94 -7.07 2.62
C PRO A 119 8.27 -6.53 1.21
N LEU A 120 7.34 -6.70 0.27
CA LEU A 120 7.49 -6.13 -1.08
C LEU A 120 7.44 -4.60 -1.02
N HIS A 121 6.47 -4.03 -0.31
CA HIS A 121 6.36 -2.58 -0.17
C HIS A 121 7.57 -1.97 0.55
N GLN A 122 8.09 -2.63 1.59
CA GLN A 122 9.31 -2.18 2.27
C GLN A 122 10.51 -2.15 1.31
N TRP A 123 10.66 -3.18 0.50
CA TRP A 123 11.72 -3.23 -0.51
C TRP A 123 11.55 -2.17 -1.59
N LEU A 124 10.33 -2.00 -2.14
CA LEU A 124 10.05 -1.00 -3.17
C LEU A 124 10.37 0.42 -2.70
N LEU A 125 9.96 0.78 -1.49
CA LEU A 125 10.20 2.13 -0.95
C LEU A 125 11.67 2.41 -0.60
N ALA A 126 12.50 1.37 -0.47
CA ALA A 126 13.95 1.50 -0.33
C ALA A 126 14.67 1.68 -1.67
N ASP A 127 14.04 1.33 -2.79
CA ASP A 127 14.64 1.40 -4.12
C ASP A 127 14.71 2.85 -4.62
N GLU A 128 15.89 3.28 -5.08
CA GLU A 128 16.12 4.62 -5.62
C GLU A 128 15.25 4.95 -6.83
N ARG A 129 14.89 3.95 -7.63
CA ARG A 129 14.00 4.13 -8.79
C ARG A 129 12.60 4.58 -8.34
N VAL A 130 12.09 4.01 -7.24
CA VAL A 130 10.81 4.42 -6.63
C VAL A 130 10.93 5.80 -6.01
N ARG A 131 12.01 6.07 -5.28
CA ARG A 131 12.25 7.37 -4.63
C ARG A 131 12.27 8.52 -5.63
N HIS A 132 12.88 8.31 -6.80
CA HIS A 132 13.00 9.30 -7.86
C HIS A 132 11.90 9.22 -8.93
N ALA A 133 10.83 8.44 -8.71
CA ALA A 133 9.74 8.25 -9.67
C ALA A 133 10.21 7.79 -11.08
N ARG A 134 11.25 6.96 -11.15
CA ARG A 134 11.83 6.42 -12.39
C ARG A 134 11.26 5.04 -12.67
N PHE A 135 9.96 4.95 -12.86
CA PHE A 135 9.27 3.68 -13.15
C PHE A 135 7.97 3.93 -13.90
N ASP A 136 7.52 2.92 -14.59
CA ASP A 136 6.21 2.81 -15.20
C ASP A 136 5.44 1.60 -14.64
N THR A 137 4.27 1.31 -15.19
CA THR A 137 3.41 0.20 -14.74
C THR A 137 4.02 -1.18 -15.01
N GLY A 138 4.98 -1.33 -15.90
CA GLY A 138 5.69 -2.58 -16.22
C GLY A 138 6.96 -2.82 -15.41
N ALA A 139 7.42 -1.82 -14.65
CA ALA A 139 8.70 -1.87 -13.96
C ALA A 139 8.79 -2.98 -12.90
N LEU A 140 7.70 -3.29 -12.21
CA LEU A 140 7.70 -4.26 -11.12
C LEU A 140 8.13 -5.66 -11.56
N GLU A 141 7.64 -6.12 -12.71
CA GLU A 141 7.96 -7.46 -13.23
C GLU A 141 9.46 -7.60 -13.50
N SER A 142 10.07 -6.61 -14.17
CA SER A 142 11.51 -6.63 -14.46
C SER A 142 12.34 -6.58 -13.16
N TRP A 143 11.94 -5.79 -12.19
CA TRP A 143 12.66 -5.67 -10.91
C TRP A 143 12.56 -6.92 -10.04
N LEU A 144 11.44 -7.63 -10.10
CA LEU A 144 11.30 -8.93 -9.43
C LEU A 144 12.18 -9.99 -10.07
N ALA A 145 12.30 -10.01 -11.40
CA ALA A 145 13.20 -10.90 -12.13
C ALA A 145 14.68 -10.60 -11.80
N GLU A 146 15.09 -9.33 -11.78
CA GLU A 146 16.44 -8.90 -11.33
C GLU A 146 16.74 -9.40 -9.92
N ARG A 147 15.79 -9.21 -8.99
CA ARG A 147 15.95 -9.63 -7.59
C ARG A 147 16.05 -11.15 -7.44
N ALA A 148 15.27 -11.90 -8.22
CA ALA A 148 15.34 -13.35 -8.22
C ALA A 148 16.71 -13.86 -8.70
N ALA A 149 17.24 -13.30 -9.79
CA ALA A 149 18.56 -13.61 -10.32
C ALA A 149 19.69 -13.31 -9.30
N GLN A 150 19.63 -12.17 -8.62
CA GLN A 150 20.60 -11.80 -7.58
C GLN A 150 20.61 -12.78 -6.40
N ARG A 151 19.43 -13.25 -5.96
CA ARG A 151 19.31 -14.24 -4.90
C ARG A 151 19.88 -15.60 -5.30
N SER A 152 19.64 -16.04 -6.53
CA SER A 152 20.21 -17.31 -7.03
C SER A 152 21.73 -17.26 -7.08
N ALA A 153 22.31 -16.15 -7.58
CA ALA A 153 23.76 -15.98 -7.58
C ALA A 153 24.39 -16.01 -6.18
N GLN A 154 23.75 -15.37 -5.19
CA GLN A 154 24.24 -15.37 -3.81
C GLN A 154 24.18 -16.75 -3.14
N LEU A 155 23.25 -17.62 -3.55
CA LEU A 155 23.14 -18.99 -3.03
C LEU A 155 24.16 -19.94 -3.66
N GLU A 156 24.66 -19.64 -4.87
CA GLU A 156 25.71 -20.42 -5.56
C GLU A 156 27.11 -20.08 -5.04
N GLU A 157 27.29 -18.90 -4.42
CA GLU A 157 28.57 -18.44 -3.85
C GLU A 157 28.76 -18.82 -2.36
N ALA A 158 27.74 -19.35 -1.69
CA ALA A 158 27.73 -19.67 -0.25
C ALA A 158 27.86 -21.19 0.03
#